data_1305009e4aa656db1647397e910dc57e
#
_entry.id   1305009e4aa656db1647397e910dc57e
#
_cell.length_a   1.000
_cell.length_b   1.000
_cell.length_c   1.000
_cell.angle_alpha   90.00
_cell.angle_beta   90.00
_cell.angle_gamma   90.00
#
_symmetry.space_group_name_H-M   'P 1'
#
loop_
_entity.id
_entity.type
_entity.pdbx_description
1 polymer ?
#
loop_
_entity_poly.entity_id
_entity_poly.type
_entity_poly.pdbx_seq_one_letter_code
_entity_poly.pdbx_strand_id
1 'polypeptide(L)'
;IDIVYMDKVRGLKQLFIYCLFGVSMSSTLPVCAQQVRLDNLKEQFSKKNLFRINGGLAANGVFYTGDNSSRQPFMWVISGNVNISIYDQVNLPFSCNFNNLGNGYNYPTLPNRLSIHPSYKWVTAHIGDVSMSFSPYTLSGHQFTGAGLELKPENFPLKAQFMFGRLLKKTEYDSLNFGGIVAYKRMGYGVKLNYEKEKYLLGISVLHAHDDPESLKWKPDSLQIYPQSNLALSGEVTLKLLDNLTVNVEYGFSSLTRDIRLPSVKIDLGIWLLTRNTSTVQYHALKAGVNYLLKKNSIGLGYERIDPDYRTLGGYYFTNDFENFTFNYARPFWKDKINFSMNVGMQHDNLNRNKTEQTNRWVIAANLNIVPTDKLNCS
;
A
#
# COMPACT_ATOMS: atom_id res chain seq x y z
N ILE A 1 32.67 -2.75 -20.86
CA ILE A 1 31.79 -2.61 -19.65
C ILE A 1 30.31 -2.72 -20.07
N ASP A 2 29.96 -2.34 -21.29
CA ASP A 2 28.56 -2.36 -21.79
C ASP A 2 27.99 -3.74 -22.13
N ILE A 3 28.83 -4.73 -22.40
CA ILE A 3 28.38 -6.09 -22.75
C ILE A 3 27.89 -6.86 -21.53
N VAL A 4 28.48 -6.64 -20.35
CA VAL A 4 28.10 -7.32 -19.09
C VAL A 4 26.76 -6.82 -18.54
N TYR A 5 26.37 -5.58 -18.85
CA TYR A 5 25.10 -5.00 -18.39
C TYR A 5 23.91 -5.48 -19.22
N MET A 6 24.10 -5.69 -20.53
CA MET A 6 23.05 -6.22 -21.40
C MET A 6 22.73 -7.70 -21.13
N ASP A 7 23.70 -8.51 -20.73
CA ASP A 7 23.46 -9.91 -20.38
C ASP A 7 22.73 -10.08 -19.04
N LYS A 8 22.96 -9.20 -18.06
CA LYS A 8 22.19 -9.23 -16.81
C LYS A 8 20.72 -8.87 -16.99
N VAL A 9 20.40 -7.94 -17.90
CA VAL A 9 19.00 -7.56 -18.20
C VAL A 9 18.29 -8.66 -19.00
N ARG A 10 19.01 -9.38 -19.86
CA ARG A 10 18.49 -10.57 -20.57
C ARG A 10 18.21 -11.72 -19.59
N GLY A 11 19.09 -11.95 -18.62
CA GLY A 11 18.89 -12.97 -17.59
C GLY A 11 17.65 -12.72 -16.73
N LEU A 12 17.34 -11.46 -16.41
CA LEU A 12 16.13 -11.11 -15.64
C LEU A 12 14.84 -11.33 -16.42
N LYS A 13 14.84 -11.02 -17.73
CA LYS A 13 13.69 -11.32 -18.60
C LYS A 13 13.44 -12.82 -18.73
N GLN A 14 14.50 -13.62 -18.80
CA GLN A 14 14.37 -15.08 -18.84
C GLN A 14 13.91 -15.65 -17.48
N LEU A 15 14.41 -15.14 -16.34
CA LEU A 15 13.98 -15.59 -15.03
C LEU A 15 12.49 -15.27 -14.75
N PHE A 16 12.02 -14.10 -15.20
CA PHE A 16 10.61 -13.72 -15.08
C PHE A 16 9.70 -14.57 -15.99
N ILE A 17 10.19 -14.94 -17.16
CA ILE A 17 9.50 -15.86 -18.07
C ILE A 17 9.51 -17.28 -17.49
N TYR A 18 10.61 -17.74 -16.88
CA TYR A 18 10.69 -19.05 -16.23
C TYR A 18 9.86 -19.13 -14.95
N CYS A 19 9.70 -18.06 -14.18
CA CYS A 19 8.74 -18.02 -13.05
C CYS A 19 7.28 -18.04 -13.53
N LEU A 20 6.97 -17.49 -14.70
CA LEU A 20 5.62 -17.55 -15.28
C LEU A 20 5.33 -18.92 -15.95
N PHE A 21 6.35 -19.60 -16.50
CA PHE A 21 6.22 -20.91 -17.13
C PHE A 21 6.65 -22.07 -16.23
N GLY A 22 7.45 -21.85 -15.20
CA GLY A 22 7.97 -22.88 -14.29
C GLY A 22 6.92 -23.46 -13.34
N VAL A 23 5.70 -22.93 -13.31
CA VAL A 23 4.55 -23.51 -12.56
C VAL A 23 3.88 -24.64 -13.35
N SER A 24 4.33 -24.92 -14.57
CA SER A 24 3.67 -25.90 -15.44
C SER A 24 4.32 -27.29 -15.50
N MET A 25 5.41 -27.56 -14.78
CA MET A 25 5.99 -28.92 -14.80
C MET A 25 6.63 -29.30 -13.46
N SER A 26 5.91 -30.00 -12.66
CA SER A 26 6.21 -31.13 -11.80
C SER A 26 5.52 -31.09 -10.44
N SER A 27 4.26 -31.46 -10.40
CA SER A 27 3.67 -32.24 -9.32
C SER A 27 2.35 -32.80 -9.80
N THR A 28 2.25 -34.11 -9.92
CA THR A 28 1.02 -34.86 -10.05
C THR A 28 0.21 -34.77 -8.75
N LEU A 29 -0.33 -33.59 -8.47
CA LEU A 29 -1.45 -33.46 -7.55
C LEU A 29 -2.71 -33.61 -8.42
N PRO A 30 -3.75 -34.34 -7.96
CA PRO A 30 -5.01 -34.38 -8.65
C PRO A 30 -5.60 -32.97 -8.60
N VAL A 31 -5.32 -32.19 -9.62
CA VAL A 31 -6.11 -31.01 -9.92
C VAL A 31 -7.48 -31.57 -10.25
N CYS A 32 -8.45 -31.42 -9.34
CA CYS A 32 -9.85 -31.45 -9.70
C CYS A 32 -10.07 -30.27 -10.67
N ALA A 33 -9.68 -30.47 -11.91
CA ALA A 33 -10.09 -29.64 -13.00
C ALA A 33 -11.62 -29.78 -13.03
N GLN A 34 -12.34 -28.79 -12.53
CA GLN A 34 -13.71 -28.60 -12.95
C GLN A 34 -13.63 -28.50 -14.48
N GLN A 35 -13.98 -29.60 -15.13
CA GLN A 35 -14.19 -29.59 -16.57
C GLN A 35 -15.25 -28.53 -16.81
N VAL A 36 -14.83 -27.39 -17.36
CA VAL A 36 -15.74 -26.41 -17.94
C VAL A 36 -16.37 -27.13 -19.12
N ARG A 37 -17.54 -27.73 -18.91
CA ARG A 37 -18.34 -28.33 -19.99
C ARG A 37 -18.77 -27.18 -20.88
N LEU A 38 -18.18 -27.09 -22.06
CA LEU A 38 -18.51 -26.10 -23.08
C LEU A 38 -20.01 -26.13 -23.46
N ASP A 39 -20.64 -27.27 -23.27
CA ASP A 39 -22.08 -27.46 -23.55
C ASP A 39 -22.97 -26.67 -22.59
N ASN A 40 -22.57 -26.45 -21.34
CA ASN A 40 -23.34 -25.66 -20.37
C ASN A 40 -23.09 -24.14 -20.49
N LEU A 41 -22.09 -23.71 -21.27
CA LEU A 41 -21.83 -22.29 -21.49
C LEU A 41 -23.01 -21.62 -22.23
N LYS A 42 -23.57 -22.25 -23.24
CA LYS A 42 -24.71 -21.68 -24.00
C LYS A 42 -25.93 -21.44 -23.13
N GLU A 43 -26.26 -22.35 -22.21
CA GLU A 43 -27.40 -22.17 -21.30
C GLU A 43 -27.19 -21.17 -20.19
N GLN A 44 -25.95 -21.08 -19.65
CA GLN A 44 -25.56 -20.07 -18.67
C GLN A 44 -25.51 -18.66 -19.27
N PHE A 45 -25.17 -18.53 -20.54
CA PHE A 45 -25.12 -17.25 -21.24
C PHE A 45 -26.47 -16.76 -21.75
N SER A 46 -27.46 -17.60 -21.89
CA SER A 46 -28.78 -17.21 -22.43
C SER A 46 -29.69 -16.51 -21.42
N LYS A 47 -29.42 -16.61 -20.11
CA LYS A 47 -30.28 -16.07 -19.04
C LYS A 47 -29.70 -14.84 -18.32
N LYS A 48 -28.46 -14.42 -18.61
CA LYS A 48 -27.81 -13.26 -17.96
C LYS A 48 -27.69 -12.09 -18.93
N ASN A 49 -27.90 -10.88 -18.42
CA ASN A 49 -27.67 -9.68 -19.20
C ASN A 49 -26.22 -9.65 -19.69
N LEU A 50 -26.05 -9.59 -21.01
CA LEU A 50 -24.74 -9.62 -21.66
C LEU A 50 -23.81 -8.52 -21.12
N PHE A 51 -24.37 -7.33 -20.95
CA PHE A 51 -23.67 -6.16 -20.44
C PHE A 51 -24.56 -5.40 -19.48
N ARG A 52 -24.00 -5.02 -18.33
CA ARG A 52 -24.59 -4.05 -17.41
C ARG A 52 -23.60 -2.92 -17.19
N ILE A 53 -24.03 -1.69 -17.45
CA ILE A 53 -23.21 -0.50 -17.26
C ILE A 53 -23.87 0.35 -16.17
N ASN A 54 -23.13 0.62 -15.11
CA ASN A 54 -23.53 1.46 -14.00
C ASN A 54 -22.44 2.50 -13.75
N GLY A 55 -22.82 3.74 -13.54
CA GLY A 55 -21.84 4.77 -13.24
C GLY A 55 -22.37 6.18 -13.46
N GLY A 56 -21.50 7.13 -13.25
CA GLY A 56 -21.79 8.53 -13.45
C GLY A 56 -20.57 9.31 -13.88
N LEU A 57 -20.81 10.34 -14.67
CA LEU A 57 -19.83 11.35 -15.06
C LEU A 57 -20.30 12.71 -14.53
N ALA A 58 -19.40 13.46 -13.94
CA ALA A 58 -19.60 14.84 -13.51
C ALA A 58 -18.61 15.75 -14.21
N ALA A 59 -19.08 16.88 -14.72
CA ALA A 59 -18.25 17.94 -15.28
C ALA A 59 -18.56 19.24 -14.53
N ASN A 60 -17.52 19.85 -13.98
CA ASN A 60 -17.63 21.12 -13.26
C ASN A 60 -16.71 22.14 -13.92
N GLY A 61 -17.22 23.36 -14.11
CA GLY A 61 -16.45 24.50 -14.58
C GLY A 61 -16.54 25.64 -13.57
N VAL A 62 -15.41 26.27 -13.25
CA VAL A 62 -15.33 27.40 -12.37
C VAL A 62 -14.66 28.56 -13.13
N PHE A 63 -15.38 29.67 -13.25
CA PHE A 63 -14.86 30.90 -13.80
C PHE A 63 -14.48 31.84 -12.66
N TYR A 64 -13.29 32.37 -12.72
CA TYR A 64 -12.78 33.33 -11.74
C TYR A 64 -12.51 34.68 -12.42
N THR A 65 -13.08 35.74 -11.88
CA THR A 65 -12.83 37.14 -12.31
C THR A 65 -12.33 37.90 -11.08
N GLY A 66 -11.08 38.39 -11.13
CA GLY A 66 -10.48 39.17 -10.05
C GLY A 66 -9.00 39.42 -10.30
N ASP A 67 -8.41 40.35 -9.55
CA ASP A 67 -7.03 40.80 -9.73
C ASP A 67 -5.95 39.85 -9.18
N ASN A 68 -6.31 38.65 -8.81
CA ASN A 68 -5.36 37.67 -8.25
C ASN A 68 -4.71 36.86 -9.38
N SER A 69 -3.49 37.23 -9.76
CA SER A 69 -2.70 36.56 -10.80
C SER A 69 -2.30 35.11 -10.54
N SER A 70 -2.51 34.62 -9.30
CA SER A 70 -2.15 33.24 -8.94
C SER A 70 -3.24 32.21 -9.26
N ARG A 71 -4.44 32.63 -9.72
CA ARG A 71 -5.53 31.73 -10.10
C ARG A 71 -5.77 31.76 -11.60
N GLN A 72 -5.99 30.57 -12.17
CA GLN A 72 -6.40 30.47 -13.57
C GLN A 72 -7.82 31.05 -13.75
N PRO A 73 -8.07 31.81 -14.81
CA PRO A 73 -9.39 32.42 -15.07
C PRO A 73 -10.51 31.41 -15.28
N PHE A 74 -10.17 30.23 -15.77
CA PHE A 74 -11.10 29.13 -15.96
C PHE A 74 -10.50 27.81 -15.54
N MET A 75 -11.19 27.12 -14.64
CA MET A 75 -10.85 25.76 -14.19
C MET A 75 -11.99 24.82 -14.57
N TRP A 76 -11.64 23.66 -15.10
CA TRP A 76 -12.60 22.60 -15.34
C TRP A 76 -12.11 21.28 -14.73
N VAL A 77 -13.06 20.47 -14.27
CA VAL A 77 -12.84 19.12 -13.75
C VAL A 77 -13.89 18.20 -14.33
N ILE A 78 -13.43 17.11 -14.93
CA ILE A 78 -14.27 16.00 -15.35
C ILE A 78 -13.90 14.80 -14.50
N SER A 79 -14.83 14.26 -13.74
CA SER A 79 -14.64 13.08 -12.93
C SER A 79 -15.73 12.06 -13.19
N GLY A 80 -15.39 10.79 -13.09
CA GLY A 80 -16.37 9.75 -13.30
C GLY A 80 -15.92 8.37 -12.84
N ASN A 81 -16.93 7.57 -12.51
CA ASN A 81 -16.78 6.16 -12.21
C ASN A 81 -17.81 5.38 -13.04
N VAL A 82 -17.33 4.44 -13.83
CA VAL A 82 -18.16 3.56 -14.64
C VAL A 82 -17.78 2.11 -14.35
N ASN A 83 -18.74 1.31 -14.00
CA ASN A 83 -18.56 -0.14 -13.85
C ASN A 83 -19.27 -0.86 -14.98
N ILE A 84 -18.52 -1.63 -15.75
CA ILE A 84 -19.04 -2.48 -16.83
C ILE A 84 -18.98 -3.91 -16.32
N SER A 85 -20.14 -4.54 -16.15
CA SER A 85 -20.23 -5.96 -15.79
C SER A 85 -20.59 -6.78 -17.04
N ILE A 86 -19.79 -7.80 -17.31
CA ILE A 86 -19.95 -8.69 -18.46
C ILE A 86 -20.37 -10.06 -17.93
N TYR A 87 -21.55 -10.54 -18.35
CA TYR A 87 -22.16 -11.80 -17.91
C TYR A 87 -22.30 -11.94 -16.37
N ASP A 88 -22.32 -10.82 -15.63
CA ASP A 88 -22.26 -10.79 -14.15
C ASP A 88 -21.06 -11.58 -13.55
N GLN A 89 -20.02 -11.85 -14.34
CA GLN A 89 -18.83 -12.59 -13.94
C GLN A 89 -17.56 -11.74 -13.98
N VAL A 90 -17.41 -10.92 -15.01
CA VAL A 90 -16.29 -10.00 -15.16
C VAL A 90 -16.75 -8.60 -14.83
N ASN A 91 -16.12 -7.95 -13.86
CA ASN A 91 -16.36 -6.56 -13.55
C ASN A 91 -15.16 -5.73 -13.98
N LEU A 92 -15.45 -4.61 -14.66
CA LEU A 92 -14.49 -3.66 -15.18
C LEU A 92 -14.78 -2.27 -14.59
N PRO A 93 -14.48 -2.02 -13.32
CA PRO A 93 -14.58 -0.68 -12.75
C PRO A 93 -13.52 0.23 -13.38
N PHE A 94 -13.99 1.33 -13.91
CA PHE A 94 -13.21 2.36 -14.53
C PHE A 94 -13.40 3.66 -13.76
N SER A 95 -12.33 4.35 -13.41
CA SER A 95 -12.40 5.67 -12.80
C SER A 95 -11.48 6.68 -13.49
N CYS A 96 -11.96 7.89 -13.64
CA CYS A 96 -11.17 8.97 -14.21
C CYS A 96 -11.39 10.28 -13.46
N ASN A 97 -10.35 11.10 -13.45
CA ASN A 97 -10.39 12.48 -13.01
C ASN A 97 -9.44 13.29 -13.91
N PHE A 98 -9.98 14.26 -14.63
CA PHE A 98 -9.23 15.14 -15.52
C PHE A 98 -9.52 16.59 -15.19
N ASN A 99 -8.48 17.40 -15.24
CA ASN A 99 -8.59 18.84 -15.02
C ASN A 99 -7.50 19.60 -15.82
N ASN A 100 -7.64 20.90 -15.95
CA ASN A 100 -6.68 21.76 -16.64
C ASN A 100 -5.56 22.30 -15.74
N LEU A 101 -5.52 21.95 -14.45
CA LEU A 101 -4.47 22.40 -13.52
C LEU A 101 -3.23 21.52 -13.55
N GLY A 102 -3.24 20.44 -14.35
CA GLY A 102 -2.11 19.56 -14.55
C GLY A 102 -2.10 18.35 -13.61
N ASN A 103 -0.91 17.74 -13.42
CA ASN A 103 -0.75 16.49 -12.68
C ASN A 103 -0.30 16.69 -11.22
N GLY A 104 -0.26 17.94 -10.74
CA GLY A 104 0.05 18.26 -9.35
C GLY A 104 -1.19 18.24 -8.44
N TYR A 105 -0.94 18.25 -7.12
CA TYR A 105 -2.01 18.46 -6.13
C TYR A 105 -2.24 19.97 -5.97
N ASN A 106 -3.17 20.52 -6.73
CA ASN A 106 -3.59 21.92 -6.59
C ASN A 106 -4.99 21.93 -5.98
N TYR A 107 -5.08 22.22 -4.69
CA TYR A 107 -6.38 22.32 -4.02
C TYR A 107 -7.30 23.33 -4.74
N PRO A 108 -8.57 23.04 -4.99
CA PRO A 108 -9.34 21.87 -4.48
C PRO A 108 -9.38 20.66 -5.44
N THR A 109 -8.61 20.63 -6.49
CA THR A 109 -8.68 19.60 -7.52
C THR A 109 -7.67 18.46 -7.27
N LEU A 110 -8.11 17.23 -7.55
CA LEU A 110 -7.24 16.07 -7.57
C LEU A 110 -6.41 16.05 -8.88
N PRO A 111 -5.20 15.50 -8.88
CA PRO A 111 -4.42 15.35 -10.11
C PRO A 111 -5.15 14.47 -11.14
N ASN A 112 -4.76 14.64 -12.41
CA ASN A 112 -5.27 13.83 -13.51
C ASN A 112 -4.98 12.34 -13.27
N ARG A 113 -6.00 11.52 -13.33
CA ARG A 113 -5.95 10.09 -13.01
C ARG A 113 -6.83 9.27 -13.92
N LEU A 114 -6.35 8.09 -14.23
CA LEU A 114 -7.09 7.11 -14.98
C LEU A 114 -6.78 5.72 -14.42
N SER A 115 -7.78 4.98 -14.02
CA SER A 115 -7.59 3.62 -13.53
C SER A 115 -8.71 2.68 -13.98
N ILE A 116 -8.32 1.41 -14.17
CA ILE A 116 -9.23 0.31 -14.42
C ILE A 116 -8.86 -0.86 -13.52
N HIS A 117 -9.89 -1.52 -12.95
CA HIS A 117 -9.71 -2.60 -11.98
C HIS A 117 -10.47 -3.87 -12.42
N PRO A 118 -10.08 -4.51 -13.54
CA PRO A 118 -10.76 -5.72 -14.00
C PRO A 118 -10.67 -6.82 -12.93
N SER A 119 -11.84 -7.40 -12.63
CA SER A 119 -11.93 -8.50 -11.68
C SER A 119 -12.72 -9.67 -12.29
N TYR A 120 -12.18 -10.88 -12.08
CA TYR A 120 -12.82 -12.12 -12.47
C TYR A 120 -12.58 -13.17 -11.40
N LYS A 121 -13.66 -13.62 -10.75
CA LYS A 121 -13.59 -14.58 -9.64
C LYS A 121 -12.59 -14.11 -8.57
N TRP A 122 -11.51 -14.86 -8.37
CA TRP A 122 -10.46 -14.65 -7.38
C TRP A 122 -9.28 -13.78 -7.87
N VAL A 123 -9.32 -13.30 -9.11
CA VAL A 123 -8.26 -12.47 -9.72
C VAL A 123 -8.78 -11.05 -9.88
N THR A 124 -8.01 -10.08 -9.38
CA THR A 124 -8.25 -8.65 -9.62
C THR A 124 -6.95 -8.02 -10.13
N ALA A 125 -7.02 -7.37 -11.28
CA ALA A 125 -5.93 -6.56 -11.78
C ALA A 125 -6.20 -5.07 -11.52
N HIS A 126 -5.14 -4.29 -11.43
CA HIS A 126 -5.18 -2.84 -11.24
C HIS A 126 -4.27 -2.23 -12.30
N ILE A 127 -4.78 -1.32 -13.12
CA ILE A 127 -4.03 -0.75 -14.25
C ILE A 127 -4.26 0.75 -14.29
N GLY A 128 -3.19 1.52 -14.48
CA GLY A 128 -3.21 2.99 -14.53
C GLY A 128 -2.72 3.64 -13.25
N ASP A 129 -3.42 4.68 -12.78
CA ASP A 129 -3.09 5.39 -11.56
C ASP A 129 -3.83 4.74 -10.38
N VAL A 130 -3.17 3.85 -9.70
CA VAL A 130 -3.75 2.95 -8.70
C VAL A 130 -2.99 3.02 -7.37
N SER A 131 -3.61 2.53 -6.30
CA SER A 131 -2.95 2.35 -5.01
C SER A 131 -3.16 0.94 -4.51
N MET A 132 -2.14 0.38 -3.88
CA MET A 132 -2.19 -0.90 -3.18
C MET A 132 -1.55 -0.76 -1.80
N SER A 133 -1.91 -1.65 -0.90
CA SER A 133 -1.31 -1.70 0.44
C SER A 133 -0.89 -3.12 0.76
N PHE A 134 0.37 -3.29 1.14
CA PHE A 134 0.92 -4.57 1.57
C PHE A 134 1.05 -4.62 3.09
N SER A 135 1.74 -3.65 3.67
CA SER A 135 2.01 -3.51 5.09
C SER A 135 2.21 -2.02 5.40
N PRO A 136 1.88 -1.56 6.62
CA PRO A 136 2.24 -0.22 7.07
C PRO A 136 3.73 0.10 6.91
N TYR A 137 4.59 -0.93 6.96
CA TYR A 137 6.04 -0.81 6.95
C TYR A 137 6.69 -0.99 5.56
N THR A 138 5.92 -1.30 4.52
CA THR A 138 6.42 -1.46 3.16
C THR A 138 5.68 -0.55 2.17
N LEU A 139 4.66 -1.05 1.49
CA LEU A 139 3.76 -0.29 0.63
C LEU A 139 2.48 0.03 1.42
N SER A 140 2.28 1.29 1.76
CA SER A 140 1.16 1.75 2.57
C SER A 140 0.33 2.79 1.82
N GLY A 141 -0.58 2.32 0.96
CA GLY A 141 -1.53 3.17 0.25
C GLY A 141 -0.88 4.20 -0.70
N HIS A 142 0.40 4.03 -1.02
CA HIS A 142 1.09 4.93 -1.96
C HIS A 142 0.52 4.74 -3.35
N GLN A 143 0.16 5.85 -3.99
CA GLN A 143 -0.33 5.83 -5.35
C GLN A 143 0.83 5.64 -6.33
N PHE A 144 0.61 4.84 -7.37
CA PHE A 144 1.56 4.61 -8.44
C PHE A 144 0.86 4.52 -9.80
N THR A 145 1.58 4.84 -10.86
CA THR A 145 1.12 4.64 -12.24
C THR A 145 1.74 3.36 -12.78
N GLY A 146 0.94 2.34 -13.02
CA GLY A 146 1.46 1.05 -13.45
C GLY A 146 0.42 -0.04 -13.46
N ALA A 147 0.84 -1.23 -13.00
CA ALA A 147 0.00 -2.42 -12.92
C ALA A 147 0.12 -3.10 -11.55
N GLY A 148 -0.98 -3.62 -11.06
CA GLY A 148 -1.05 -4.47 -9.89
C GLY A 148 -1.91 -5.71 -10.15
N LEU A 149 -1.69 -6.75 -9.38
CA LEU A 149 -2.44 -8.00 -9.45
C LEU A 149 -2.71 -8.52 -8.05
N GLU A 150 -3.94 -8.86 -7.77
CA GLU A 150 -4.36 -9.54 -6.55
C GLU A 150 -4.95 -10.91 -6.87
N LEU A 151 -4.45 -11.93 -6.19
CA LEU A 151 -4.90 -13.31 -6.28
C LEU A 151 -5.43 -13.74 -4.92
N LYS A 152 -6.74 -13.94 -4.82
CA LYS A 152 -7.44 -14.29 -3.56
C LYS A 152 -8.33 -15.54 -3.76
N PRO A 153 -7.73 -16.72 -4.04
CA PRO A 153 -8.51 -17.94 -4.27
C PRO A 153 -9.29 -18.34 -3.00
N GLU A 154 -10.54 -18.77 -3.16
CA GLU A 154 -11.41 -19.12 -2.05
C GLU A 154 -11.03 -20.46 -1.40
N ASN A 155 -10.59 -21.43 -2.22
CA ASN A 155 -10.30 -22.80 -1.77
C ASN A 155 -8.80 -23.07 -1.56
N PHE A 156 -7.95 -22.05 -1.64
CA PHE A 156 -6.52 -22.20 -1.46
C PHE A 156 -6.02 -21.19 -0.43
N PRO A 157 -5.22 -21.62 0.57
CA PRO A 157 -4.86 -20.77 1.69
C PRO A 157 -3.85 -19.67 1.35
N LEU A 158 -3.24 -19.70 0.17
CA LEU A 158 -2.26 -18.70 -0.25
C LEU A 158 -2.93 -17.59 -1.06
N LYS A 159 -2.76 -16.36 -0.60
CA LYS A 159 -3.16 -15.13 -1.30
C LYS A 159 -1.89 -14.40 -1.72
N ALA A 160 -1.90 -13.80 -2.90
CA ALA A 160 -0.74 -13.08 -3.43
C ALA A 160 -1.16 -11.73 -4.00
N GLN A 161 -0.28 -10.73 -3.83
CA GLN A 161 -0.43 -9.41 -4.43
C GLN A 161 0.90 -9.02 -5.06
N PHE A 162 0.83 -8.40 -6.23
CA PHE A 162 1.99 -7.93 -6.98
C PHE A 162 1.76 -6.50 -7.43
N MET A 163 2.80 -5.68 -7.42
CA MET A 163 2.76 -4.35 -7.98
C MET A 163 4.02 -4.05 -8.78
N PHE A 164 3.84 -3.30 -9.84
CA PHE A 164 4.92 -2.73 -10.65
C PHE A 164 4.48 -1.38 -11.20
N GLY A 165 5.25 -0.33 -10.98
CA GLY A 165 4.88 0.97 -11.51
C GLY A 165 5.80 2.11 -11.07
N ARG A 166 5.45 3.27 -11.55
CA ARG A 166 6.11 4.52 -11.20
C ARG A 166 5.47 5.10 -9.94
N LEU A 167 6.24 5.12 -8.86
CA LEU A 167 5.83 5.69 -7.57
C LEU A 167 5.91 7.23 -7.55
N LEU A 168 6.88 7.81 -8.27
CA LEU A 168 7.07 9.25 -8.32
C LEU A 168 7.38 9.69 -9.75
N LYS A 169 6.66 10.70 -10.24
CA LYS A 169 6.94 11.35 -11.52
C LYS A 169 8.13 12.28 -11.35
N LYS A 170 9.04 12.32 -12.35
CA LYS A 170 10.10 13.31 -12.36
C LYS A 170 9.53 14.73 -12.41
N THR A 171 10.16 15.63 -11.68
CA THR A 171 9.89 17.07 -11.74
C THR A 171 11.21 17.77 -11.98
N GLU A 172 11.33 18.41 -13.15
CA GLU A 172 12.54 19.15 -13.52
C GLU A 172 12.65 20.45 -12.67
N TYR A 173 13.87 20.93 -12.50
CA TYR A 173 14.08 22.23 -11.91
C TYR A 173 13.59 23.33 -12.85
N ASP A 174 12.77 24.22 -12.33
CA ASP A 174 12.29 25.40 -13.04
C ASP A 174 12.73 26.65 -12.27
N SER A 175 13.62 27.43 -12.89
CA SER A 175 14.14 28.68 -12.31
C SER A 175 13.09 29.79 -12.21
N LEU A 176 11.98 29.67 -12.93
CA LEU A 176 10.88 30.63 -12.89
C LEU A 176 9.82 30.27 -11.84
N ASN A 177 9.80 29.02 -11.41
CA ASN A 177 8.84 28.51 -10.43
C ASN A 177 9.58 27.92 -9.21
N PHE A 178 9.99 28.79 -8.30
CA PHE A 178 10.73 28.42 -7.08
C PHE A 178 9.94 27.54 -6.09
N GLY A 179 8.64 27.34 -6.30
CA GLY A 179 7.79 26.48 -5.45
C GLY A 179 7.72 25.02 -5.87
N GLY A 180 8.31 24.66 -7.01
CA GLY A 180 8.29 23.30 -7.52
C GLY A 180 9.28 22.38 -6.76
N ILE A 181 8.78 21.25 -6.25
CA ILE A 181 9.63 20.23 -5.63
C ILE A 181 10.30 19.41 -6.73
N VAL A 182 11.61 19.59 -6.93
CA VAL A 182 12.40 18.81 -7.88
C VAL A 182 12.48 17.35 -7.39
N ALA A 183 12.23 16.41 -8.28
CA ALA A 183 12.21 14.99 -7.93
C ALA A 183 12.69 14.10 -9.08
N TYR A 184 13.45 13.06 -8.76
CA TYR A 184 13.77 11.99 -9.70
C TYR A 184 12.56 11.13 -9.99
N LYS A 185 12.52 10.53 -11.18
CA LYS A 185 11.56 9.47 -11.51
C LYS A 185 11.84 8.26 -10.63
N ARG A 186 10.82 7.80 -9.88
CA ARG A 186 10.92 6.64 -9.01
C ARG A 186 10.11 5.48 -9.56
N MET A 187 10.74 4.33 -9.72
CA MET A 187 10.09 3.08 -10.06
C MET A 187 10.06 2.17 -8.84
N GLY A 188 9.00 1.36 -8.75
CA GLY A 188 8.85 0.39 -7.67
C GLY A 188 8.24 -0.91 -8.16
N TYR A 189 8.60 -1.99 -7.49
CA TYR A 189 7.97 -3.30 -7.62
C TYR A 189 7.91 -3.99 -6.27
N GLY A 190 6.85 -4.74 -6.07
CA GLY A 190 6.63 -5.37 -4.80
C GLY A 190 5.74 -6.59 -4.88
N VAL A 191 5.83 -7.40 -3.84
CA VAL A 191 5.08 -8.64 -3.68
C VAL A 191 4.62 -8.76 -2.24
N LYS A 192 3.37 -9.19 -2.03
CA LYS A 192 2.86 -9.65 -0.74
C LYS A 192 2.31 -11.06 -0.90
N LEU A 193 2.69 -11.94 0.00
CA LEU A 193 2.19 -13.31 0.10
C LEU A 193 1.60 -13.51 1.49
N ASN A 194 0.36 -13.98 1.56
CA ASN A 194 -0.32 -14.33 2.79
C ASN A 194 -0.76 -15.79 2.74
N TYR A 195 -0.35 -16.56 3.72
CA TYR A 195 -0.83 -17.91 3.94
C TYR A 195 -1.79 -17.91 5.13
N GLU A 196 -3.07 -18.16 4.87
CA GLU A 196 -4.15 -18.00 5.83
C GLU A 196 -4.88 -19.32 6.04
N LYS A 197 -4.97 -19.74 7.30
CA LYS A 197 -5.82 -20.85 7.78
C LYS A 197 -6.62 -20.39 9.00
N GLU A 198 -7.57 -21.20 9.44
CA GLU A 198 -8.46 -20.89 10.55
C GLU A 198 -7.74 -20.40 11.82
N LYS A 199 -6.58 -21.00 12.14
CA LYS A 199 -5.85 -20.72 13.38
C LYS A 199 -4.65 -19.81 13.21
N TYR A 200 -4.18 -19.56 11.98
CA TYR A 200 -3.01 -18.72 11.76
C TYR A 200 -3.01 -18.02 10.40
N LEU A 201 -2.43 -16.84 10.39
CA LEU A 201 -2.08 -16.08 9.20
C LEU A 201 -0.57 -15.80 9.26
N LEU A 202 0.12 -16.13 8.19
CA LEU A 202 1.52 -15.80 7.96
C LEU A 202 1.62 -14.94 6.72
N GLY A 203 2.20 -13.76 6.85
CA GLY A 203 2.36 -12.84 5.75
C GLY A 203 3.82 -12.39 5.58
N ILE A 204 4.23 -12.21 4.35
CA ILE A 204 5.49 -11.56 4.01
C ILE A 204 5.24 -10.56 2.90
N SER A 205 5.83 -9.38 3.01
CA SER A 205 5.81 -8.39 1.96
C SER A 205 7.20 -7.84 1.68
N VAL A 206 7.45 -7.56 0.41
CA VAL A 206 8.70 -7.01 -0.11
C VAL A 206 8.36 -5.87 -1.03
N LEU A 207 9.03 -4.74 -0.87
CA LEU A 207 8.99 -3.61 -1.78
C LEU A 207 10.40 -3.17 -2.10
N HIS A 208 10.71 -3.09 -3.37
CA HIS A 208 11.90 -2.41 -3.86
C HIS A 208 11.51 -1.19 -4.67
N ALA A 209 12.08 -0.04 -4.32
CA ALA A 209 11.87 1.21 -5.03
C ALA A 209 13.22 1.88 -5.31
N HIS A 210 13.39 2.46 -6.49
CA HIS A 210 14.62 3.13 -6.87
C HIS A 210 14.35 4.34 -7.76
N ASP A 211 15.16 5.36 -7.60
CA ASP A 211 15.18 6.54 -8.44
C ASP A 211 16.07 6.31 -9.67
N ASP A 212 15.65 6.86 -10.80
CA ASP A 212 16.41 6.87 -12.04
C ASP A 212 17.35 8.11 -12.05
N PRO A 213 18.68 7.92 -11.90
CA PRO A 213 19.63 9.04 -11.79
C PRO A 213 19.67 9.92 -13.04
N GLU A 214 19.36 9.35 -14.20
CA GLU A 214 19.38 10.05 -15.48
C GLU A 214 18.04 10.71 -15.83
N SER A 215 17.05 10.58 -14.96
CA SER A 215 15.73 11.13 -15.22
C SER A 215 15.67 12.66 -15.19
N LEU A 216 16.57 13.32 -14.45
CA LEU A 216 16.71 14.77 -14.43
C LEU A 216 17.85 15.22 -15.35
N LYS A 217 17.55 16.13 -16.27
CA LYS A 217 18.57 16.67 -17.19
C LYS A 217 19.56 17.57 -16.48
N TRP A 218 19.08 18.38 -15.57
CA TRP A 218 19.90 19.30 -14.80
C TRP A 218 19.21 19.70 -13.49
N LYS A 219 20.01 19.91 -12.45
CA LYS A 219 19.57 20.48 -11.18
C LYS A 219 20.75 21.23 -10.52
N PRO A 220 20.50 22.32 -9.78
CA PRO A 220 21.54 22.97 -8.97
C PRO A 220 22.03 22.03 -7.86
N ASP A 221 23.34 21.98 -7.63
CA ASP A 221 23.94 21.21 -6.54
C ASP A 221 23.50 21.72 -5.16
N SER A 222 23.15 22.99 -5.06
CA SER A 222 22.61 23.62 -3.84
C SER A 222 21.33 22.96 -3.33
N LEU A 223 20.57 22.26 -4.17
CA LEU A 223 19.34 21.58 -3.76
C LEU A 223 19.57 20.31 -2.94
N GLN A 224 20.80 19.75 -2.96
CA GLN A 224 21.17 18.52 -2.22
C GLN A 224 20.17 17.35 -2.39
N ILE A 225 19.57 17.23 -3.57
CA ILE A 225 18.64 16.16 -3.91
C ILE A 225 19.42 15.04 -4.60
N TYR A 226 19.34 13.84 -4.06
CA TYR A 226 20.08 12.67 -4.51
C TYR A 226 19.13 11.54 -4.91
N PRO A 227 19.46 10.74 -5.94
CA PRO A 227 18.67 9.58 -6.31
C PRO A 227 18.81 8.49 -5.25
N GLN A 228 17.67 7.96 -4.81
CA GLN A 228 17.55 7.03 -3.69
C GLN A 228 17.18 5.62 -4.15
N SER A 229 17.53 4.61 -3.34
CA SER A 229 17.03 3.25 -3.46
C SER A 229 16.60 2.73 -2.09
N ASN A 230 15.52 1.96 -2.07
CA ASN A 230 14.97 1.40 -0.84
C ASN A 230 14.55 -0.04 -1.05
N LEU A 231 14.95 -0.91 -0.13
CA LEU A 231 14.39 -2.24 0.04
C LEU A 231 13.66 -2.28 1.38
N ALA A 232 12.35 -2.44 1.34
CA ALA A 232 11.51 -2.60 2.52
C ALA A 232 10.92 -4.01 2.58
N LEU A 233 11.01 -4.62 3.76
CA LEU A 233 10.52 -5.97 4.04
C LEU A 233 9.57 -5.90 5.24
N SER A 234 8.52 -6.72 5.25
CA SER A 234 7.70 -6.92 6.43
C SER A 234 7.29 -8.38 6.56
N GLY A 235 7.27 -8.87 7.79
CA GLY A 235 6.73 -10.18 8.14
C GLY A 235 5.60 -10.01 9.15
N GLU A 236 4.45 -10.61 8.90
CA GLU A 236 3.28 -10.60 9.77
C GLU A 236 2.88 -12.02 10.19
N VAL A 237 2.57 -12.18 11.46
CA VAL A 237 2.10 -13.42 12.03
C VAL A 237 0.90 -13.14 12.92
N THR A 238 -0.23 -13.79 12.65
CA THR A 238 -1.39 -13.79 13.53
C THR A 238 -1.69 -15.22 13.92
N LEU A 239 -1.78 -15.49 15.22
CA LEU A 239 -2.04 -16.82 15.79
C LEU A 239 -3.29 -16.76 16.66
N LYS A 240 -4.26 -17.62 16.40
CA LYS A 240 -5.38 -17.93 17.30
C LYS A 240 -4.95 -19.12 18.18
N LEU A 241 -4.30 -18.82 19.30
CA LEU A 241 -3.82 -19.85 20.22
C LEU A 241 -4.95 -20.62 20.89
N LEU A 242 -6.03 -19.90 21.18
CA LEU A 242 -7.28 -20.43 21.70
C LEU A 242 -8.42 -19.75 20.93
N ASP A 243 -9.64 -20.25 21.03
CA ASP A 243 -10.81 -19.62 20.39
C ASP A 243 -11.03 -18.17 20.85
N ASN A 244 -10.51 -17.84 22.03
CA ASN A 244 -10.64 -16.55 22.67
C ASN A 244 -9.31 -15.80 22.84
N LEU A 245 -8.16 -16.34 22.37
CA LEU A 245 -6.84 -15.72 22.50
C LEU A 245 -6.18 -15.58 21.12
N THR A 246 -5.98 -14.34 20.70
CA THR A 246 -5.28 -14.02 19.45
C THR A 246 -4.03 -13.23 19.75
N VAL A 247 -2.92 -13.64 19.13
CA VAL A 247 -1.63 -12.94 19.16
C VAL A 247 -1.31 -12.50 17.74
N ASN A 248 -0.92 -11.26 17.57
CA ASN A 248 -0.45 -10.69 16.29
C ASN A 248 0.91 -10.04 16.48
N VAL A 249 1.80 -10.29 15.55
CA VAL A 249 3.14 -9.67 15.50
C VAL A 249 3.42 -9.28 14.07
N GLU A 250 3.90 -8.06 13.88
CA GLU A 250 4.39 -7.58 12.60
C GLU A 250 5.75 -6.92 12.80
N TYR A 251 6.72 -7.33 12.00
CA TYR A 251 8.07 -6.76 11.98
C TYR A 251 8.36 -6.16 10.62
N GLY A 252 8.82 -4.92 10.61
CA GLY A 252 9.23 -4.17 9.43
C GLY A 252 10.71 -3.88 9.42
N PHE A 253 11.32 -3.99 8.26
CA PHE A 253 12.71 -3.64 8.00
C PHE A 253 12.77 -2.77 6.76
N SER A 254 13.52 -1.67 6.82
CA SER A 254 13.76 -0.80 5.67
C SER A 254 15.24 -0.47 5.56
N SER A 255 15.82 -0.77 4.39
CA SER A 255 17.17 -0.37 4.03
C SER A 255 17.09 0.73 2.97
N LEU A 256 17.43 1.95 3.34
CA LEU A 256 17.36 3.14 2.51
C LEU A 256 18.76 3.62 2.15
N THR A 257 19.11 3.60 0.88
CA THR A 257 20.31 4.21 0.31
C THR A 257 19.97 5.61 -0.15
N ARG A 258 20.55 6.62 0.50
CA ARG A 258 20.20 8.04 0.28
C ARG A 258 20.82 8.63 -0.99
N ASP A 259 21.93 8.09 -1.46
CA ASP A 259 22.56 8.44 -2.74
C ASP A 259 23.15 7.20 -3.40
N ILE A 260 22.52 6.72 -4.46
CA ILE A 260 22.93 5.50 -5.16
C ILE A 260 24.17 5.69 -6.06
N ARG A 261 24.65 6.93 -6.24
CA ARG A 261 25.83 7.25 -7.06
C ARG A 261 27.15 6.99 -6.32
N LEU A 262 27.08 6.86 -5.00
CA LEU A 262 28.25 6.55 -4.19
C LEU A 262 28.73 5.10 -4.44
N PRO A 263 30.05 4.84 -4.30
CA PRO A 263 30.60 3.51 -4.51
C PRO A 263 29.91 2.46 -3.64
N SER A 264 29.49 1.35 -4.25
CA SER A 264 28.86 0.26 -3.52
C SER A 264 29.86 -0.50 -2.66
N VAL A 265 29.46 -0.82 -1.44
CA VAL A 265 30.18 -1.74 -0.57
C VAL A 265 29.70 -3.15 -0.92
N LYS A 266 30.61 -4.03 -1.33
CA LYS A 266 30.29 -5.43 -1.58
C LYS A 266 29.87 -6.09 -0.27
N ILE A 267 28.65 -6.60 -0.21
CA ILE A 267 28.15 -7.45 0.87
C ILE A 267 27.78 -8.77 0.28
N ASP A 268 28.35 -9.81 0.83
CA ASP A 268 28.19 -11.19 0.40
C ASP A 268 26.90 -11.84 0.96
N LEU A 269 25.82 -11.08 1.06
CA LEU A 269 24.53 -11.57 1.57
C LEU A 269 23.65 -12.21 0.49
N GLY A 270 24.12 -12.30 -0.76
CA GLY A 270 23.34 -12.91 -1.85
C GLY A 270 22.04 -12.17 -2.21
N ILE A 271 21.71 -11.09 -1.53
CA ILE A 271 20.50 -10.30 -1.79
C ILE A 271 20.83 -9.25 -2.85
N TRP A 272 20.67 -9.61 -4.10
CA TRP A 272 20.90 -8.76 -5.27
C TRP A 272 20.03 -7.48 -5.34
N LEU A 273 18.94 -7.45 -4.55
CA LEU A 273 18.03 -6.31 -4.42
C LEU A 273 18.57 -5.21 -3.49
N LEU A 274 19.62 -5.49 -2.71
CA LEU A 274 20.14 -4.56 -1.72
C LEU A 274 21.39 -3.85 -2.23
N THR A 275 21.23 -2.62 -2.70
CA THR A 275 22.36 -1.73 -2.97
C THR A 275 22.80 -1.08 -1.65
N ARG A 276 24.01 -1.40 -1.19
CA ARG A 276 24.56 -0.81 0.04
C ARG A 276 25.80 0.02 -0.26
N ASN A 277 25.84 1.23 0.27
CA ASN A 277 27.00 2.12 0.24
C ASN A 277 27.08 2.90 1.55
N THR A 278 27.99 3.88 1.62
CA THR A 278 28.17 4.70 2.82
C THR A 278 26.96 5.55 3.23
N SER A 279 26.03 5.79 2.30
CA SER A 279 24.78 6.53 2.57
C SER A 279 23.60 5.63 2.97
N THR A 280 23.81 4.32 3.06
CA THR A 280 22.73 3.36 3.38
C THR A 280 22.49 3.32 4.88
N VAL A 281 21.22 3.52 5.25
CA VAL A 281 20.73 3.43 6.62
C VAL A 281 19.69 2.33 6.72
N GLN A 282 19.68 1.63 7.84
CA GLN A 282 18.72 0.56 8.13
C GLN A 282 17.83 0.99 9.29
N TYR A 283 16.54 0.68 9.17
CA TYR A 283 15.51 1.01 10.14
C TYR A 283 14.66 -0.21 10.45
N HIS A 284 14.16 -0.28 11.66
CA HIS A 284 13.32 -1.36 12.16
C HIS A 284 12.00 -0.82 12.70
N ALA A 285 10.96 -1.62 12.57
CA ALA A 285 9.68 -1.38 13.18
C ALA A 285 9.13 -2.70 13.72
N LEU A 286 8.50 -2.67 14.89
CA LEU A 286 7.90 -3.83 15.53
C LEU A 286 6.54 -3.45 16.07
N LYS A 287 5.52 -4.23 15.75
CA LYS A 287 4.20 -4.14 16.33
C LYS A 287 3.79 -5.52 16.83
N ALA A 288 3.37 -5.59 18.10
CA ALA A 288 2.90 -6.81 18.70
C ALA A 288 1.59 -6.54 19.45
N GLY A 289 0.69 -7.49 19.43
CA GLY A 289 -0.59 -7.37 20.12
C GLY A 289 -1.07 -8.73 20.63
N VAL A 290 -1.75 -8.67 21.77
CA VAL A 290 -2.45 -9.81 22.35
C VAL A 290 -3.86 -9.40 22.65
N ASN A 291 -4.85 -10.13 22.14
CA ASN A 291 -6.26 -9.90 22.39
C ASN A 291 -6.87 -11.14 23.03
N TYR A 292 -7.51 -10.95 24.17
CA TYR A 292 -8.17 -12.01 24.93
C TYR A 292 -9.65 -11.69 25.11
N LEU A 293 -10.50 -12.60 24.67
CA LEU A 293 -11.96 -12.49 24.79
C LEU A 293 -12.44 -13.35 25.98
N LEU A 294 -12.78 -12.72 27.10
CA LEU A 294 -13.30 -13.41 28.27
C LEU A 294 -14.82 -13.23 28.33
N LYS A 295 -15.57 -14.25 27.85
CA LYS A 295 -17.03 -14.18 27.68
C LYS A 295 -17.42 -13.00 26.78
N LYS A 296 -17.92 -11.90 27.37
CA LYS A 296 -18.27 -10.65 26.68
C LYS A 296 -17.22 -9.54 26.84
N ASN A 297 -16.17 -9.77 27.62
CA ASN A 297 -15.11 -8.79 27.82
C ASN A 297 -14.01 -8.98 26.79
N SER A 298 -13.56 -7.92 26.16
CA SER A 298 -12.36 -7.92 25.30
C SER A 298 -11.26 -7.16 26.02
N ILE A 299 -10.11 -7.80 26.18
CA ILE A 299 -8.90 -7.25 26.78
C ILE A 299 -7.81 -7.32 25.74
N GLY A 300 -7.17 -6.20 25.43
CA GLY A 300 -6.07 -6.11 24.49
C GLY A 300 -4.84 -5.45 25.10
N LEU A 301 -3.68 -6.01 24.81
CA LEU A 301 -2.39 -5.38 25.05
C LEU A 301 -1.71 -5.16 23.71
N GLY A 302 -1.14 -3.99 23.51
CA GLY A 302 -0.41 -3.65 22.30
C GLY A 302 0.94 -3.04 22.62
N TYR A 303 1.91 -3.35 21.80
CA TYR A 303 3.23 -2.75 21.79
C TYR A 303 3.58 -2.36 20.36
N GLU A 304 4.08 -1.14 20.18
CA GLU A 304 4.56 -0.68 18.89
C GLU A 304 5.80 0.18 19.08
N ARG A 305 6.85 -0.14 18.32
CA ARG A 305 8.09 0.63 18.28
C ARG A 305 8.49 0.85 16.83
N ILE A 306 8.76 2.09 16.48
CA ILE A 306 9.26 2.48 15.16
C ILE A 306 10.52 3.31 15.36
N ASP A 307 11.61 2.87 14.73
CA ASP A 307 12.90 3.55 14.83
C ASP A 307 12.82 5.02 14.38
N PRO A 308 13.67 5.88 14.92
CA PRO A 308 13.86 7.25 14.42
C PRO A 308 14.18 7.24 12.93
N ASP A 309 13.58 8.19 12.20
CA ASP A 309 13.73 8.34 10.75
C ASP A 309 13.29 7.14 9.91
N TYR A 310 12.55 6.16 10.50
CA TYR A 310 12.00 5.05 9.74
C TYR A 310 11.27 5.57 8.50
N ARG A 311 11.68 5.08 7.34
CA ARG A 311 11.15 5.52 6.06
C ARG A 311 11.18 4.38 5.05
N THR A 312 10.11 4.25 4.28
CA THR A 312 10.07 3.48 3.04
C THR A 312 9.63 4.38 1.89
N LEU A 313 10.12 4.10 0.69
CA LEU A 313 9.70 4.85 -0.51
C LEU A 313 8.31 4.40 -1.02
N GLY A 314 7.67 3.46 -0.33
CA GLY A 314 6.30 2.99 -0.60
C GLY A 314 5.22 3.63 0.28
N GLY A 315 5.54 4.68 1.02
CA GLY A 315 4.58 5.45 1.82
C GLY A 315 4.85 6.95 1.75
N TYR A 316 3.80 7.76 1.92
CA TYR A 316 3.94 9.22 1.88
C TYR A 316 4.47 9.77 3.20
N TYR A 317 3.92 9.29 4.30
CA TYR A 317 4.25 9.77 5.65
C TYR A 317 4.38 8.59 6.60
N PHE A 318 5.36 8.68 7.48
CA PHE A 318 5.54 7.75 8.58
C PHE A 318 5.61 8.52 9.87
N THR A 319 4.74 8.15 10.82
CA THR A 319 4.99 8.49 12.21
C THR A 319 6.09 7.55 12.68
N ASN A 320 7.22 8.10 13.10
CA ASN A 320 8.39 7.36 13.51
C ASN A 320 8.97 7.91 14.81
N ASP A 321 10.05 7.31 15.31
CA ASP A 321 10.72 7.70 16.54
C ASP A 321 9.76 7.67 17.74
N PHE A 322 9.08 6.54 17.93
CA PHE A 322 8.24 6.36 19.11
C PHE A 322 8.19 4.90 19.56
N GLU A 323 7.95 4.74 20.84
CA GLU A 323 7.57 3.48 21.49
C GLU A 323 6.25 3.69 22.22
N ASN A 324 5.30 2.79 22.00
CA ASN A 324 3.94 2.90 22.45
C ASN A 324 3.46 1.59 23.08
N PHE A 325 2.95 1.68 24.31
CA PHE A 325 2.27 0.59 25.01
C PHE A 325 0.79 0.95 25.11
N THR A 326 -0.08 0.04 24.70
CA THR A 326 -1.52 0.27 24.72
C THR A 326 -2.24 -0.83 25.49
N PHE A 327 -3.23 -0.42 26.26
CA PHE A 327 -4.19 -1.30 26.90
C PHE A 327 -5.59 -0.96 26.38
N ASN A 328 -6.28 -1.96 25.88
CA ASN A 328 -7.63 -1.85 25.36
C ASN A 328 -8.56 -2.71 26.20
N TYR A 329 -9.69 -2.15 26.57
CA TYR A 329 -10.74 -2.87 27.28
C TYR A 329 -12.09 -2.52 26.67
N ALA A 330 -12.89 -3.54 26.38
CA ALA A 330 -14.26 -3.35 25.92
C ALA A 330 -15.19 -4.36 26.58
N ARG A 331 -16.36 -3.88 26.97
CA ARG A 331 -17.40 -4.70 27.61
C ARG A 331 -18.79 -4.17 27.32
N PRO A 332 -19.71 -5.02 26.87
CA PRO A 332 -21.13 -4.73 26.87
C PRO A 332 -21.74 -5.00 28.25
N PHE A 333 -22.61 -4.10 28.68
CA PHE A 333 -23.38 -4.19 29.92
C PHE A 333 -24.88 -4.22 29.61
N TRP A 334 -25.69 -4.57 30.62
CA TRP A 334 -27.15 -4.48 30.59
C TRP A 334 -27.79 -5.08 29.33
N LYS A 335 -27.54 -6.38 29.11
CA LYS A 335 -28.07 -7.13 27.93
C LYS A 335 -27.65 -6.47 26.60
N ASP A 336 -26.41 -6.03 26.51
CA ASP A 336 -25.79 -5.40 25.34
C ASP A 336 -26.36 -4.00 24.99
N LYS A 337 -27.15 -3.40 25.90
CA LYS A 337 -27.69 -2.04 25.73
C LYS A 337 -26.70 -0.92 26.06
N ILE A 338 -25.65 -1.22 26.79
CA ILE A 338 -24.56 -0.30 27.12
C ILE A 338 -23.27 -0.93 26.65
N ASN A 339 -22.56 -0.27 25.74
CA ASN A 339 -21.26 -0.69 25.28
C ASN A 339 -20.22 0.30 25.78
N PHE A 340 -19.33 -0.17 26.64
CA PHE A 340 -18.19 0.61 27.14
C PHE A 340 -16.92 0.12 26.47
N SER A 341 -16.09 1.06 26.00
CA SER A 341 -14.74 0.77 25.53
C SER A 341 -13.76 1.83 26.03
N MET A 342 -12.57 1.39 26.40
CA MET A 342 -11.50 2.23 26.88
C MET A 342 -10.19 1.83 26.22
N ASN A 343 -9.42 2.83 25.79
CA ASN A 343 -8.05 2.68 25.31
C ASN A 343 -7.15 3.57 26.18
N VAL A 344 -6.08 3.01 26.68
CA VAL A 344 -5.04 3.73 27.42
C VAL A 344 -3.71 3.45 26.75
N GLY A 345 -3.06 4.49 26.29
CA GLY A 345 -1.75 4.43 25.66
C GLY A 345 -0.70 5.23 26.42
N MET A 346 0.48 4.68 26.56
CA MET A 346 1.68 5.39 27.02
C MET A 346 2.68 5.41 25.88
N GLN A 347 3.03 6.60 25.41
CA GLN A 347 3.95 6.77 24.29
C GLN A 347 5.11 7.70 24.72
N HIS A 348 6.31 7.33 24.27
CA HIS A 348 7.48 8.21 24.34
C HIS A 348 8.22 8.25 23.01
N ASP A 349 8.91 9.34 22.75
CA ASP A 349 9.74 9.57 21.57
C ASP A 349 11.24 9.70 21.93
N ASN A 350 12.07 10.11 20.96
CA ASN A 350 13.50 10.31 21.11
C ASN A 350 14.25 9.03 21.50
N LEU A 351 13.95 7.92 20.78
CA LEU A 351 14.48 6.58 21.09
C LEU A 351 15.99 6.48 20.98
N ASN A 352 16.62 7.29 20.12
CA ASN A 352 18.08 7.36 19.94
C ASN A 352 18.76 8.46 20.78
N ARG A 353 17.99 9.24 21.55
CA ARG A 353 18.45 10.36 22.39
C ARG A 353 19.19 11.46 21.62
N ASN A 354 18.89 11.61 20.33
CA ASN A 354 19.52 12.63 19.49
C ASN A 354 18.74 13.97 19.49
N LYS A 355 17.51 13.99 19.99
CA LYS A 355 16.74 15.22 20.18
C LYS A 355 17.05 15.84 21.54
N THR A 356 17.00 17.16 21.62
CA THR A 356 17.21 17.92 22.88
C THR A 356 16.11 17.65 23.90
N GLU A 357 14.90 17.33 23.44
CA GLU A 357 13.73 17.10 24.29
C GLU A 357 13.16 15.71 24.04
N GLN A 358 12.61 15.10 25.08
CA GLN A 358 11.87 13.85 25.03
C GLN A 358 10.43 14.12 25.46
N THR A 359 9.50 13.62 24.65
CA THR A 359 8.06 13.71 24.95
C THR A 359 7.56 12.39 25.50
N ASN A 360 6.98 12.43 26.68
CA ASN A 360 6.21 11.33 27.27
C ASN A 360 4.75 11.74 27.35
N ARG A 361 3.86 10.98 26.74
CA ARG A 361 2.44 11.30 26.77
C ARG A 361 1.58 10.09 27.07
N TRP A 362 0.52 10.35 27.81
CA TRP A 362 -0.58 9.42 28.00
C TRP A 362 -1.73 9.79 27.05
N VAL A 363 -2.26 8.82 26.38
CA VAL A 363 -3.42 8.96 25.52
C VAL A 363 -4.52 8.09 26.09
N ILE A 364 -5.60 8.71 26.55
CA ILE A 364 -6.73 8.00 27.14
C ILE A 364 -7.97 8.36 26.34
N ALA A 365 -8.65 7.35 25.82
CA ALA A 365 -9.93 7.49 25.17
C ALA A 365 -10.93 6.51 25.79
N ALA A 366 -12.11 7.01 26.14
CA ALA A 366 -13.20 6.19 26.65
C ALA A 366 -14.46 6.51 25.84
N ASN A 367 -15.16 5.48 25.39
CA ASN A 367 -16.43 5.60 24.68
C ASN A 367 -17.51 4.83 25.44
N LEU A 368 -18.65 5.46 25.60
CA LEU A 368 -19.84 4.88 26.18
C LEU A 368 -21.00 5.04 25.20
N ASN A 369 -21.49 3.94 24.67
CA ASN A 369 -22.65 3.93 23.79
C ASN A 369 -23.84 3.27 24.51
N ILE A 370 -24.96 3.99 24.65
CA ILE A 370 -26.15 3.55 25.35
C ILE A 370 -27.31 3.48 24.36
N VAL A 371 -27.88 2.28 24.16
CA VAL A 371 -29.03 2.03 23.30
C VAL A 371 -30.17 1.47 24.15
N PRO A 372 -30.91 2.33 24.88
CA PRO A 372 -31.99 1.89 25.79
C PRO A 372 -33.12 1.18 25.04
N THR A 373 -33.43 1.66 23.84
CA THR A 373 -34.48 1.14 22.95
C THR A 373 -34.02 1.25 21.50
N ASP A 374 -34.66 0.50 20.60
CA ASP A 374 -34.32 0.50 19.16
C ASP A 374 -34.48 1.88 18.46
N LYS A 375 -35.11 2.84 19.14
CA LYS A 375 -35.36 4.19 18.63
C LYS A 375 -34.49 5.28 19.25
N LEU A 376 -33.68 4.96 20.26
CA LEU A 376 -32.86 5.91 20.98
C LEU A 376 -31.43 5.40 21.13
N ASN A 377 -30.48 6.14 20.57
CA ASN A 377 -29.04 5.89 20.68
C ASN A 377 -28.36 7.15 21.25
N CYS A 378 -27.55 6.97 22.29
CA CYS A 378 -26.75 8.03 22.93
C CYS A 378 -25.28 7.59 22.95
N SER A 379 -24.38 8.40 22.40
CA SER A 379 -22.94 8.18 22.37
C SER A 379 -22.18 9.41 22.88
#